data_8f7f536e5d481560e13c8507765dae61
#
_entry.id   8f7f536e5d481560e13c8507765dae61
#
_cell.length_a   1.000
_cell.length_b   1.000
_cell.length_c   1.000
_cell.angle_alpha   90.00
_cell.angle_beta   90.00
_cell.angle_gamma   90.00
#
_symmetry.space_group_name_H-M   'P 1'
#
loop_
_entity.id
_entity.type
_entity.pdbx_description
1 polymer ?
#
loop_
_entity_poly.entity_id
_entity_poly.type
_entity_poly.pdbx_seq_one_letter_code
_entity_poly.pdbx_strand_id
1 'polypeptide(L)'
;MLQQESRLKVADNSGARELIVIRVLGGSKVKTGNIGDVVVGTVKSAIPNSPLAKGKVVKAVIVRSRQGVRREDGSYIKFDDNACVIIRDDKSPVGTRIFGPVARELRDKDYMKIVSLAKEVL
;
A
#
# COMPACT_ATOMS: atom_id res chain seq x y z
N MET A 1 -9.72 -6.15 -7.55
CA MET A 1 -8.99 -4.88 -7.49
C MET A 1 -9.53 -4.00 -6.40
N LEU A 2 -8.69 -3.14 -5.88
CA LEU A 2 -9.03 -2.28 -4.76
C LEU A 2 -9.71 -1.01 -5.25
N GLN A 3 -10.79 -0.65 -4.62
CA GLN A 3 -11.61 0.49 -5.02
C GLN A 3 -12.05 1.26 -3.77
N GLN A 4 -12.85 2.31 -3.97
CA GLN A 4 -13.43 3.06 -2.88
C GLN A 4 -14.11 2.11 -1.88
N GLU A 5 -13.91 2.35 -0.59
CA GLU A 5 -14.40 1.57 0.54
C GLU A 5 -13.73 0.21 0.74
N SER A 6 -12.77 -0.18 -0.09
CA SER A 6 -11.95 -1.36 0.18
C SER A 6 -11.11 -1.16 1.43
N ARG A 7 -10.90 -2.24 2.17
CA ARG A 7 -10.04 -2.21 3.36
C ARG A 7 -8.67 -2.76 3.04
N LEU A 8 -7.65 -2.08 3.53
CA LEU A 8 -6.25 -2.45 3.36
C LEU A 8 -5.59 -2.65 4.71
N LYS A 9 -4.83 -3.72 4.83
CA LYS A 9 -3.94 -3.91 5.97
C LYS A 9 -2.73 -3.00 5.77
N VAL A 10 -2.30 -2.32 6.84
CA VAL A 10 -1.08 -1.50 6.77
C VAL A 10 0.11 -2.37 7.12
N ALA A 11 1.07 -2.46 6.22
CA ALA A 11 2.21 -3.37 6.31
C ALA A 11 3.47 -2.71 6.85
N ASP A 12 3.34 -1.59 7.56
CA ASP A 12 4.49 -0.89 8.11
C ASP A 12 4.31 -0.60 9.60
N ASN A 13 5.35 -0.01 10.22
CA ASN A 13 5.35 0.34 11.63
C ASN A 13 4.99 1.81 11.88
N SER A 14 4.26 2.45 10.97
CA SER A 14 3.85 3.84 11.11
C SER A 14 2.84 4.09 12.23
N GLY A 15 2.22 3.03 12.74
CA GLY A 15 1.20 3.10 13.78
C GLY A 15 -0.20 2.82 13.29
N ALA A 16 -0.50 3.02 12.03
CA ALA A 16 -1.78 2.63 11.45
C ALA A 16 -1.80 1.11 11.25
N ARG A 17 -2.96 0.48 11.46
CA ARG A 17 -3.13 -0.96 11.27
C ARG A 17 -4.01 -1.29 10.07
N GLU A 18 -5.04 -0.50 9.85
CA GLU A 18 -6.03 -0.73 8.81
C GLU A 18 -6.43 0.59 8.18
N LEU A 19 -6.59 0.59 6.86
CA LEU A 19 -6.95 1.75 6.07
C LEU A 19 -8.18 1.45 5.24
N ILE A 20 -9.12 2.41 5.16
CA ILE A 20 -10.24 2.34 4.23
C ILE A 20 -9.95 3.27 3.07
N VAL A 21 -10.04 2.76 1.86
CA VAL A 21 -9.78 3.53 0.64
C VAL A 21 -10.90 4.55 0.42
N ILE A 22 -10.54 5.82 0.33
CA ILE A 22 -11.47 6.89 -0.06
C ILE A 22 -11.43 7.06 -1.57
N ARG A 23 -10.23 7.05 -2.16
CA ARG A 23 -10.04 7.32 -3.57
C ARG A 23 -8.75 6.70 -4.08
N VAL A 24 -8.78 6.23 -5.33
CA VAL A 24 -7.57 5.79 -6.04
C VAL A 24 -7.06 6.94 -6.90
N LEU A 25 -5.78 7.31 -6.73
CA LEU A 25 -5.16 8.38 -7.50
C LEU A 25 -4.73 7.87 -8.88
N GLY A 26 -4.63 8.75 -9.85
CA GLY A 26 -4.18 8.41 -11.20
C GLY A 26 -5.04 8.99 -12.30
N GLY A 27 -5.94 9.91 -11.97
CA GLY A 27 -6.79 10.59 -12.94
C GLY A 27 -8.27 10.44 -12.62
N SER A 28 -9.10 11.23 -13.31
CA SER A 28 -10.53 11.32 -13.00
C SER A 28 -11.32 10.05 -13.33
N LYS A 29 -10.77 9.18 -14.17
CA LYS A 29 -11.42 7.93 -14.59
C LYS A 29 -10.95 6.69 -13.87
N VAL A 30 -9.96 6.81 -12.98
CA VAL A 30 -9.42 5.67 -12.25
C VAL A 30 -10.36 5.31 -11.10
N LYS A 31 -10.94 4.13 -11.16
CA LYS A 31 -11.88 3.62 -10.14
C LYS A 31 -11.30 2.51 -9.28
N THR A 32 -10.31 1.78 -9.78
CA THR A 32 -9.70 0.66 -9.08
C THR A 32 -8.18 0.79 -9.07
N GLY A 33 -7.56 0.22 -8.05
CA GLY A 33 -6.11 0.20 -7.91
C GLY A 33 -5.55 -1.19 -7.73
N ASN A 34 -4.29 -1.37 -8.09
CA ASN A 34 -3.55 -2.59 -7.87
C ASN A 34 -2.15 -2.23 -7.36
N ILE A 35 -1.25 -3.22 -7.29
CA ILE A 35 0.10 -3.05 -6.76
C ILE A 35 0.82 -1.87 -7.44
N GLY A 36 1.39 -0.99 -6.63
CA GLY A 36 2.09 0.20 -7.10
C GLY A 36 1.21 1.43 -7.30
N ASP A 37 -0.10 1.29 -7.19
CA ASP A 37 -1.01 2.43 -7.27
C ASP A 37 -1.11 3.13 -5.92
N VAL A 38 -1.29 4.45 -5.96
CA VAL A 38 -1.45 5.27 -4.75
C VAL A 38 -2.93 5.47 -4.46
N VAL A 39 -3.30 5.29 -3.21
CA VAL A 39 -4.67 5.54 -2.74
C VAL A 39 -4.64 6.59 -1.64
N VAL A 40 -5.75 7.32 -1.52
CA VAL A 40 -6.02 8.15 -0.35
C VAL A 40 -6.99 7.37 0.53
N GLY A 41 -6.68 7.27 1.80
CA GLY A 41 -7.51 6.51 2.71
C GLY A 41 -7.59 7.11 4.09
N THR A 42 -8.55 6.63 4.86
CA THR A 42 -8.74 7.01 6.25
C THR A 42 -8.23 5.89 7.15
N VAL A 43 -7.45 6.24 8.16
CA VAL A 43 -6.98 5.28 9.16
C VAL A 43 -8.19 4.77 9.94
N LYS A 44 -8.50 3.49 9.80
CA LYS A 44 -9.63 2.85 10.47
C LYS A 44 -9.25 2.34 11.86
N SER A 45 -8.03 1.83 11.99
CA SER A 45 -7.52 1.28 13.23
C SER A 45 -6.05 1.65 13.37
N ALA A 46 -5.63 2.05 14.56
CA ALA A 46 -4.26 2.48 14.83
C ALA A 46 -3.83 2.06 16.23
N ILE A 47 -2.51 1.97 16.42
CA ILE A 47 -1.92 1.74 17.73
C ILE A 47 -2.15 2.98 18.61
N PRO A 48 -2.53 2.85 19.89
CA PRO A 48 -2.69 3.99 20.77
C PRO A 48 -1.42 4.84 20.85
N ASN A 49 -1.60 6.16 20.92
CA ASN A 49 -0.51 7.14 21.01
C ASN A 49 0.42 7.18 19.78
N SER A 50 -0.03 6.67 18.64
CA SER A 50 0.75 6.79 17.41
C SER A 50 0.52 8.15 16.73
N PRO A 51 1.46 8.62 15.90
CA PRO A 51 1.26 9.85 15.13
C PRO A 51 0.14 9.74 14.10
N LEU A 52 -0.21 8.52 13.69
CA LEU A 52 -1.32 8.27 12.75
C LEU A 52 -2.54 7.80 13.53
N ALA A 53 -3.34 8.75 14.00
CA ALA A 53 -4.53 8.45 14.77
C ALA A 53 -5.68 7.99 13.87
N LYS A 54 -6.61 7.23 14.47
CA LYS A 54 -7.85 6.83 13.81
C LYS A 54 -8.58 8.06 13.25
N GLY A 55 -9.04 7.93 12.01
CA GLY A 55 -9.75 9.01 11.32
C GLY A 55 -8.87 9.92 10.50
N LYS A 56 -7.56 9.83 10.62
CA LYS A 56 -6.63 10.65 9.84
C LYS A 56 -6.64 10.21 8.37
N VAL A 57 -6.64 11.18 7.46
CA VAL A 57 -6.56 10.92 6.01
C VAL A 57 -5.10 10.91 5.58
N VAL A 58 -4.68 9.85 4.92
CA VAL A 58 -3.29 9.65 4.50
C VAL A 58 -3.23 9.08 3.09
N LYS A 59 -2.04 9.19 2.48
CA LYS A 59 -1.74 8.53 1.20
C LYS A 59 -0.99 7.23 1.48
N ALA A 60 -1.25 6.23 0.66
CA ALA A 60 -0.59 4.93 0.76
C ALA A 60 -0.39 4.33 -0.62
N VAL A 61 0.63 3.50 -0.76
CA VAL A 61 0.87 2.72 -1.97
C VAL A 61 0.52 1.27 -1.69
N ILE A 62 -0.16 0.63 -2.64
CA ILE A 62 -0.53 -0.78 -2.53
C ILE A 62 0.72 -1.63 -2.79
N VAL A 63 1.09 -2.46 -1.83
CA VAL A 63 2.29 -3.32 -1.93
C VAL A 63 1.94 -4.79 -2.14
N ARG A 64 0.75 -5.22 -1.74
CA ARG A 64 0.24 -6.58 -1.93
C ARG A 64 -1.22 -6.54 -2.35
N SER A 65 -1.63 -7.48 -3.17
CA SER A 65 -3.02 -7.60 -3.60
C SER A 65 -3.39 -9.07 -3.75
N ARG A 66 -4.58 -9.43 -3.29
CA ARG A 66 -5.12 -10.78 -3.47
C ARG A 66 -5.36 -11.11 -4.92
N GLN A 67 -5.73 -10.12 -5.73
CA GLN A 67 -5.92 -10.30 -7.16
C GLN A 67 -4.59 -10.52 -7.88
N GLY A 68 -3.51 -9.90 -7.40
CA GLY A 68 -2.18 -10.11 -7.92
C GLY A 68 -1.89 -9.35 -9.20
N VAL A 69 -0.74 -9.67 -9.78
CA VAL A 69 -0.22 -9.02 -10.99
C VAL A 69 0.27 -10.08 -11.95
N ARG A 70 -0.07 -9.94 -13.22
CA ARG A 70 0.48 -10.75 -14.30
C ARG A 70 1.76 -10.10 -14.80
N ARG A 71 2.82 -10.90 -14.92
CA ARG A 71 4.14 -10.43 -15.36
C ARG A 71 4.37 -10.71 -16.84
N GLU A 72 5.31 -9.99 -17.43
CA GLU A 72 5.65 -10.11 -18.84
C GLU A 72 6.10 -11.50 -19.26
N ASP A 73 6.77 -12.23 -18.36
CA ASP A 73 7.23 -13.60 -18.62
C ASP A 73 6.11 -14.65 -18.56
N GLY A 74 4.87 -14.22 -18.37
CA GLY A 74 3.72 -15.11 -18.26
C GLY A 74 3.44 -15.62 -16.85
N SER A 75 4.30 -15.34 -15.90
CA SER A 75 4.05 -15.70 -14.50
C SER A 75 3.02 -14.78 -13.87
N TYR A 76 2.48 -15.22 -12.74
CA TYR A 76 1.45 -14.49 -12.02
C TYR A 76 1.77 -14.54 -10.53
N ILE A 77 1.75 -13.39 -9.88
CA ILE A 77 1.97 -13.33 -8.43
C ILE A 77 0.69 -12.90 -7.73
N LYS A 78 0.29 -13.65 -6.71
CA LYS A 78 -0.83 -13.34 -5.84
C LYS A 78 -0.38 -13.37 -4.38
N PHE A 79 -1.01 -12.55 -3.58
CA PHE A 79 -0.76 -12.49 -2.14
C PHE A 79 -2.00 -12.93 -1.37
N ASP A 80 -1.82 -13.28 -0.10
CA ASP A 80 -2.92 -13.73 0.76
C ASP A 80 -3.78 -12.57 1.27
N ASP A 81 -3.28 -11.35 1.20
CA ASP A 81 -3.98 -10.17 1.70
C ASP A 81 -3.80 -8.98 0.76
N ASN A 82 -4.58 -7.94 1.04
CA ASN A 82 -4.42 -6.63 0.43
C ASN A 82 -3.72 -5.73 1.44
N ALA A 83 -2.55 -5.23 1.10
CA ALA A 83 -1.76 -4.44 2.03
C ALA A 83 -1.18 -3.19 1.37
N CYS A 84 -0.98 -2.17 2.18
CA CYS A 84 -0.41 -0.90 1.74
C CYS A 84 0.68 -0.44 2.70
N VAL A 85 1.46 0.52 2.24
CA VAL A 85 2.46 1.24 3.04
C VAL A 85 2.13 2.71 3.00
N ILE A 86 2.07 3.35 4.17
CA ILE A 86 1.78 4.78 4.26
C ILE A 86 2.96 5.57 3.72
N ILE A 87 2.70 6.51 2.84
CA ILE A 87 3.73 7.33 2.20
C ILE A 87 3.49 8.82 2.40
N ARG A 88 4.56 9.59 2.24
CA ARG A 88 4.51 11.06 2.19
C ARG A 88 4.27 11.52 0.76
N ASP A 89 4.09 12.83 0.58
CA ASP A 89 3.88 13.42 -0.75
C ASP A 89 5.06 13.20 -1.70
N ASP A 90 6.27 13.02 -1.16
CA ASP A 90 7.48 12.76 -1.95
C ASP A 90 7.69 11.27 -2.23
N LYS A 91 6.69 10.43 -1.96
CA LYS A 91 6.72 8.96 -2.12
C LYS A 91 7.62 8.22 -1.15
N SER A 92 8.16 8.88 -0.13
CA SER A 92 8.94 8.19 0.88
C SER A 92 8.02 7.52 1.92
N PRO A 93 8.40 6.37 2.49
CA PRO A 93 7.60 5.72 3.52
C PRO A 93 7.66 6.51 4.83
N VAL A 94 6.53 6.56 5.53
CA VAL A 94 6.46 7.17 6.85
C VAL A 94 7.12 6.28 7.90
N GLY A 95 6.91 4.97 7.79
CA GLY A 95 7.50 4.00 8.69
C GLY A 95 8.93 3.65 8.35
N THR A 96 9.60 2.96 9.26
CA THR A 96 10.99 2.50 9.10
C THR A 96 11.10 1.01 8.84
N ARG A 97 10.01 0.26 8.97
CA ARG A 97 9.96 -1.18 8.75
C ARG A 97 8.76 -1.56 7.89
N ILE A 98 8.95 -2.59 7.08
CA ILE A 98 7.89 -3.19 6.27
C ILE A 98 7.71 -4.63 6.74
N PHE A 99 6.46 -5.03 6.98
CA PHE A 99 6.12 -6.38 7.42
C PHE A 99 5.61 -7.21 6.26
N GLY A 100 6.18 -8.39 6.08
CA GLY A 100 5.79 -9.30 5.03
C GLY A 100 6.39 -8.95 3.67
N PRO A 101 6.08 -9.76 2.64
CA PRO A 101 6.62 -9.55 1.31
C PRO A 101 6.00 -8.36 0.60
N VAL A 102 6.72 -7.80 -0.35
CA VAL A 102 6.22 -6.79 -1.28
C VAL A 102 6.48 -7.25 -2.71
N ALA A 103 5.69 -6.77 -3.65
CA ALA A 103 5.89 -7.08 -5.06
C ALA A 103 7.01 -6.25 -5.65
N ARG A 104 7.83 -6.85 -6.50
CA ARG A 104 8.95 -6.13 -7.14
C ARG A 104 8.52 -5.08 -8.15
N GLU A 105 7.26 -5.06 -8.55
CA GLU A 105 6.70 -4.01 -9.41
C GLU A 105 6.84 -2.62 -8.81
N LEU A 106 6.99 -2.51 -7.48
CA LEU A 106 7.23 -1.23 -6.82
C LEU A 106 8.55 -0.59 -7.24
N ARG A 107 9.53 -1.39 -7.63
CA ARG A 107 10.83 -0.90 -8.12
C ARG A 107 10.67 -0.11 -9.41
N ASP A 108 9.78 -0.58 -10.30
CA ASP A 108 9.53 0.08 -11.59
C ASP A 108 8.70 1.36 -11.43
N LYS A 109 8.06 1.55 -10.29
CA LYS A 109 7.22 2.72 -10.01
C LYS A 109 7.86 3.70 -9.02
N ASP A 110 9.18 3.64 -8.87
CA ASP A 110 9.99 4.58 -8.07
C ASP A 110 9.80 4.47 -6.55
N TYR A 111 9.42 3.28 -6.07
CA TYR A 111 9.32 3.02 -4.63
C TYR A 111 10.52 2.24 -4.10
N MET A 112 11.72 2.63 -4.50
CA MET A 112 12.95 1.94 -4.11
C MET A 112 13.19 1.91 -2.60
N LYS A 113 12.81 2.96 -1.89
CA LYS A 113 12.96 3.00 -0.43
C LYS A 113 12.11 1.94 0.25
N ILE A 114 10.90 1.72 -0.26
CA ILE A 114 10.01 0.67 0.26
C ILE A 114 10.61 -0.70 -0.03
N VAL A 115 11.10 -0.92 -1.24
CA VAL A 115 11.73 -2.19 -1.63
C VAL A 115 12.94 -2.48 -0.76
N SER A 116 13.76 -1.46 -0.45
CA SER A 116 14.95 -1.65 0.37
C SER A 116 14.63 -1.96 1.83
N LEU A 117 13.49 -1.51 2.34
CA LEU A 117 13.05 -1.79 3.71
C LEU A 117 12.39 -3.16 3.85
N ALA A 118 11.89 -3.72 2.77
CA ALA A 118 11.22 -5.01 2.80
C ALA A 118 12.25 -6.14 2.89
N LYS A 119 11.98 -7.14 3.74
CA LYS A 119 12.85 -8.31 3.89
C LYS A 119 12.72 -9.28 2.73
N GLU A 120 11.56 -9.30 2.09
CA GLU A 120 11.27 -10.21 1.00
C GLU A 120 10.59 -9.46 -0.13
N VAL A 121 11.13 -9.60 -1.34
CA VAL A 121 10.60 -8.98 -2.55
C VAL A 121 10.25 -10.08 -3.53
N LEU A 122 8.99 -10.24 -3.83
CA LEU A 122 8.47 -11.25 -4.72
C LEU A 122 7.97 -10.61 -6.02
#